data_a74322a9da4d4147256294bc4c4e8417
#
_entry.id   a74322a9da4d4147256294bc4c4e8417
#
_cell.length_a   1.000
_cell.length_b   1.000
_cell.length_c   1.000
_cell.angle_alpha   90.00
_cell.angle_beta   90.00
_cell.angle_gamma   90.00
#
_symmetry.space_group_name_H-M   'P 1'
#
loop_
_entity.id
_entity.type
_entity.pdbx_description
1 polymer ?
#
loop_
_entity_poly.entity_id
_entity_poly.type
_entity_poly.pdbx_seq_one_letter_code
_entity_poly.pdbx_strand_id
1 'polypeptide(L)'
;MEKKEEVYLGKHYRMKQAFGQEELHQREAVCTREEPPGCQAACPLHLDMRAVCGHEARGDFKKAAAVIRQTTPFLYLLARTCSAPCQKACTLSRLGEGVRVRDLELACALYGGPAGGSRFLIPRKNKKVLVAGDGIFALACCRELGKKGYEVHWHTACASFQAPLLELGLSPEEAAADLSEFSTLRITREAAEKFFGETLEDWSRRADAFCVSPELVFGRLPENGFTGPAGKETVWILAAARYAAMQADRYLQGASPEGLEEPKVYESRLHVTLDGITGSRAVTGQGTLTREMAAEEAARCIQCQCLECVKGCVYLQEFKRNPRGAIREIYNNLSIVMGNHMANGLINACDECGQCKAACPEGFDYPDVCRIARRTMVETGKMPPSAHEFALLDQEFSNGEAFLARPQPGYETCRYLFFPGCQAAA
;
A
#
# COMPACT_ATOMS: atom_id res chain seq x y z
N MET A 1 -37.46 38.55 -2.50
CA MET A 1 -36.01 38.75 -2.66
C MET A 1 -35.21 38.17 -1.49
N GLU A 2 -35.64 38.27 -0.25
CA GLU A 2 -34.88 37.78 0.93
C GLU A 2 -34.60 36.26 0.97
N LYS A 3 -35.53 35.42 0.50
CA LYS A 3 -35.29 33.98 0.51
C LYS A 3 -34.23 33.48 -0.48
N LYS A 4 -33.93 34.23 -1.55
CA LYS A 4 -32.90 33.83 -2.51
C LYS A 4 -31.49 34.19 -2.05
N GLU A 5 -31.30 35.28 -1.31
CA GLU A 5 -30.00 35.69 -0.78
C GLU A 5 -29.55 34.81 0.38
N GLU A 6 -30.46 34.44 1.30
CA GLU A 6 -30.15 33.53 2.42
C GLU A 6 -29.75 32.12 1.95
N VAL A 7 -30.39 31.64 0.87
CA VAL A 7 -30.07 30.36 0.25
C VAL A 7 -28.70 30.40 -0.43
N TYR A 8 -28.30 31.52 -0.99
CA TYR A 8 -27.02 31.66 -1.69
C TYR A 8 -25.86 31.75 -0.72
N LEU A 9 -25.93 32.54 0.33
CA LEU A 9 -24.91 32.66 1.36
C LEU A 9 -24.77 31.37 2.20
N GLY A 10 -25.87 30.74 2.54
CA GLY A 10 -25.84 29.47 3.30
C GLY A 10 -25.23 28.30 2.54
N LYS A 11 -25.28 28.30 1.21
CA LYS A 11 -24.68 27.25 0.38
C LYS A 11 -23.17 27.38 0.22
N HIS A 12 -22.64 28.59 0.25
CA HIS A 12 -21.21 28.83 0.07
C HIS A 12 -20.34 28.39 1.28
N TYR A 13 -20.92 28.34 2.47
CA TYR A 13 -20.18 28.07 3.71
C TYR A 13 -20.49 26.71 4.36
N ARG A 14 -21.41 25.95 3.82
CA ARG A 14 -21.66 24.57 4.30
C ARG A 14 -20.86 23.57 3.50
N MET A 15 -19.94 22.87 4.19
CA MET A 15 -19.40 21.62 3.67
C MET A 15 -20.54 20.60 3.59
N LYS A 16 -21.02 20.32 2.37
CA LYS A 16 -21.95 19.23 2.12
C LYS A 16 -21.18 18.14 1.43
N GLN A 17 -20.93 17.06 2.16
CA GLN A 17 -20.35 15.86 1.58
C GLN A 17 -21.43 15.10 0.81
N ALA A 18 -21.08 14.56 -0.35
CA ALA A 18 -21.97 13.73 -1.14
C ALA A 18 -22.35 12.43 -0.39
N PHE A 19 -21.39 11.93 0.39
CA PHE A 19 -21.51 10.77 1.27
C PHE A 19 -20.51 10.93 2.43
N GLY A 20 -20.77 10.22 3.54
CA GLY A 20 -19.92 10.26 4.74
C GLY A 20 -18.60 9.51 4.56
N GLN A 21 -17.65 9.72 5.47
CA GLN A 21 -16.37 9.03 5.46
C GLN A 21 -16.52 7.51 5.62
N GLU A 22 -17.48 7.08 6.43
CA GLU A 22 -17.78 5.65 6.59
C GLU A 22 -18.31 5.02 5.30
N GLU A 23 -19.22 5.70 4.60
CA GLU A 23 -19.72 5.26 3.31
C GLU A 23 -18.61 5.21 2.26
N LEU A 24 -17.68 6.19 2.27
CA LEU A 24 -16.47 6.16 1.44
C LEU A 24 -15.69 4.87 1.68
N HIS A 25 -15.39 4.54 2.94
CA HIS A 25 -14.64 3.34 3.29
C HIS A 25 -15.38 2.05 2.89
N GLN A 26 -16.71 1.99 3.08
CA GLN A 26 -17.51 0.85 2.65
C GLN A 26 -17.44 0.66 1.13
N ARG A 27 -17.57 1.75 0.35
CA ARG A 27 -17.45 1.70 -1.11
C ARG A 27 -16.05 1.32 -1.56
N GLU A 28 -15.01 1.86 -0.92
CA GLU A 28 -13.62 1.50 -1.22
C GLU A 28 -13.32 0.02 -0.94
N ALA A 29 -13.86 -0.53 0.14
CA ALA A 29 -13.62 -1.91 0.57
C ALA A 29 -14.12 -2.96 -0.44
N VAL A 30 -15.07 -2.59 -1.31
CA VAL A 30 -15.52 -3.45 -2.41
C VAL A 30 -14.39 -3.69 -3.43
N CYS A 31 -13.55 -2.68 -3.68
CA CYS A 31 -12.50 -2.77 -4.70
C CYS A 31 -11.24 -3.47 -4.16
N THR A 32 -10.86 -4.59 -4.75
CA THR A 32 -9.70 -5.38 -4.34
C THR A 32 -8.36 -4.90 -4.94
N ARG A 33 -8.35 -3.82 -5.75
CA ARG A 33 -7.14 -3.39 -6.46
C ARG A 33 -5.94 -3.08 -5.55
N GLU A 34 -6.17 -2.54 -4.37
CA GLU A 34 -5.11 -2.20 -3.42
C GLU A 34 -4.76 -3.35 -2.48
N GLU A 35 -5.49 -4.46 -2.58
CA GLU A 35 -5.11 -5.68 -1.86
C GLU A 35 -3.72 -6.14 -2.33
N PRO A 36 -2.87 -6.60 -1.42
CA PRO A 36 -1.57 -7.12 -1.80
C PRO A 36 -1.71 -8.40 -2.62
N PRO A 37 -0.79 -8.70 -3.55
CA PRO A 37 -0.79 -9.97 -4.25
C PRO A 37 -0.52 -11.13 -3.30
N GLY A 38 -0.87 -12.35 -3.71
CA GLY A 38 -0.72 -13.56 -2.89
C GLY A 38 0.69 -13.72 -2.31
N CYS A 39 1.74 -13.41 -3.09
CA CYS A 39 3.12 -13.47 -2.59
C CYS A 39 3.41 -12.49 -1.44
N GLN A 40 2.83 -11.30 -1.48
CA GLN A 40 3.00 -10.31 -0.41
C GLN A 40 2.12 -10.63 0.80
N ALA A 41 0.89 -11.08 0.58
CA ALA A 41 -0.05 -11.46 1.64
C ALA A 41 0.44 -12.70 2.45
N ALA A 42 1.12 -13.63 1.78
CA ALA A 42 1.70 -14.82 2.40
C ALA A 42 3.07 -14.58 3.08
N CYS A 43 3.66 -13.41 2.90
CA CYS A 43 4.95 -13.07 3.51
C CYS A 43 4.72 -12.38 4.87
N PRO A 44 5.25 -12.89 5.99
CA PRO A 44 5.12 -12.21 7.30
C PRO A 44 5.72 -10.79 7.34
N LEU A 45 6.70 -10.51 6.46
CA LEU A 45 7.30 -9.18 6.28
C LEU A 45 6.54 -8.32 5.26
N HIS A 46 5.56 -8.87 4.55
CA HIS A 46 4.80 -8.22 3.47
C HIS A 46 5.69 -7.55 2.42
N LEU A 47 6.77 -8.21 1.99
CA LEU A 47 7.69 -7.71 0.97
C LEU A 47 6.98 -7.50 -0.36
N ASP A 48 7.18 -6.34 -0.99
CA ASP A 48 6.63 -6.05 -2.31
C ASP A 48 7.47 -6.70 -3.41
N MET A 49 7.24 -8.01 -3.60
CA MET A 49 7.94 -8.77 -4.63
C MET A 49 7.57 -8.36 -6.06
N ARG A 50 6.44 -7.68 -6.28
CA ARG A 50 6.12 -7.10 -7.60
C ARG A 50 7.11 -6.01 -7.96
N ALA A 51 7.37 -5.09 -7.02
CA ALA A 51 8.34 -4.03 -7.23
C ALA A 51 9.75 -4.60 -7.41
N VAL A 52 10.15 -5.60 -6.60
CA VAL A 52 11.44 -6.29 -6.73
C VAL A 52 11.58 -6.88 -8.12
N CYS A 53 10.67 -7.76 -8.54
CA CYS A 53 10.70 -8.38 -9.88
C CYS A 53 10.65 -7.33 -11.00
N GLY A 54 9.84 -6.28 -10.83
CA GLY A 54 9.75 -5.21 -11.83
C GLY A 54 11.05 -4.42 -12.01
N HIS A 55 11.88 -4.29 -10.97
CA HIS A 55 13.21 -3.68 -11.07
C HIS A 55 14.25 -4.65 -11.64
N GLU A 56 14.27 -5.90 -11.20
CA GLU A 56 15.20 -6.91 -11.67
C GLU A 56 15.01 -7.23 -13.15
N ALA A 57 13.75 -7.35 -13.62
CA ALA A 57 13.43 -7.55 -15.03
C ALA A 57 14.00 -6.45 -15.95
N ARG A 58 14.26 -5.27 -15.41
CA ARG A 58 14.93 -4.16 -16.11
C ARG A 58 16.43 -4.10 -15.83
N GLY A 59 17.00 -5.09 -15.15
CA GLY A 59 18.41 -5.13 -14.76
C GLY A 59 18.79 -4.17 -13.62
N ASP A 60 17.82 -3.51 -12.95
CA ASP A 60 18.08 -2.55 -11.88
C ASP A 60 18.08 -3.24 -10.51
N PHE A 61 19.04 -4.10 -10.27
CA PHE A 61 19.21 -4.85 -9.02
C PHE A 61 19.40 -3.94 -7.81
N LYS A 62 19.96 -2.76 -8.03
CA LYS A 62 20.16 -1.78 -6.94
C LYS A 62 18.82 -1.28 -6.38
N LYS A 63 17.87 -0.94 -7.27
CA LYS A 63 16.53 -0.55 -6.83
C LYS A 63 15.75 -1.73 -6.28
N ALA A 64 15.87 -2.92 -6.87
CA ALA A 64 15.27 -4.13 -6.35
C ALA A 64 15.70 -4.42 -4.91
N ALA A 65 17.02 -4.43 -4.64
CA ALA A 65 17.56 -4.58 -3.30
C ALA A 65 17.10 -3.47 -2.34
N ALA A 66 16.96 -2.23 -2.82
CA ALA A 66 16.47 -1.12 -2.02
C ALA A 66 15.03 -1.32 -1.55
N VAL A 67 14.16 -1.94 -2.36
CA VAL A 67 12.79 -2.30 -1.96
C VAL A 67 12.81 -3.25 -0.76
N ILE A 68 13.60 -4.31 -0.81
CA ILE A 68 13.72 -5.26 0.32
C ILE A 68 14.29 -4.56 1.55
N ARG A 69 15.34 -3.73 1.37
CA ARG A 69 16.03 -3.00 2.45
C ARG A 69 15.17 -1.96 3.16
N GLN A 70 14.06 -1.53 2.57
CA GLN A 70 13.07 -0.72 3.30
C GLN A 70 12.48 -1.49 4.48
N THR A 71 12.33 -2.79 4.32
CA THR A 71 11.74 -3.68 5.32
C THR A 71 12.81 -4.36 6.19
N THR A 72 13.85 -4.89 5.60
CA THR A 72 14.93 -5.60 6.32
C THR A 72 16.26 -5.47 5.57
N PRO A 73 17.40 -5.31 6.26
CA PRO A 73 18.71 -5.28 5.62
C PRO A 73 19.25 -6.67 5.27
N PHE A 74 18.67 -7.72 5.84
CA PHE A 74 19.20 -9.08 5.85
C PHE A 74 18.85 -9.83 4.56
N LEU A 75 19.43 -9.41 3.43
CA LEU A 75 19.13 -10.00 2.10
C LEU A 75 19.69 -11.40 1.98
N TYR A 76 20.98 -11.59 2.34
CA TYR A 76 21.61 -12.91 2.32
C TYR A 76 20.93 -13.87 3.30
N LEU A 77 20.60 -13.39 4.50
CA LEU A 77 19.91 -14.21 5.49
C LEU A 77 18.57 -14.71 4.93
N LEU A 78 17.74 -13.83 4.37
CA LEU A 78 16.47 -14.22 3.75
C LEU A 78 16.69 -15.23 2.61
N ALA A 79 17.56 -14.92 1.67
CA ALA A 79 17.84 -15.79 0.53
C ALA A 79 18.34 -17.19 0.95
N ARG A 80 19.07 -17.31 2.06
CA ARG A 80 19.61 -18.58 2.55
C ARG A 80 18.64 -19.37 3.41
N THR A 81 17.84 -18.71 4.25
CA THR A 81 17.11 -19.37 5.34
C THR A 81 15.58 -19.26 5.24
N CYS A 82 15.04 -18.38 4.39
CA CYS A 82 13.59 -18.21 4.24
C CYS A 82 12.95 -19.43 3.59
N SER A 83 11.82 -19.92 4.14
CA SER A 83 11.02 -21.00 3.55
C SER A 83 10.27 -20.61 2.27
N ALA A 84 10.35 -19.32 1.88
CA ALA A 84 9.74 -18.70 0.71
C ALA A 84 8.22 -18.96 0.59
N PRO A 85 7.39 -18.60 1.59
CA PRO A 85 5.94 -18.78 1.52
C PRO A 85 5.34 -17.97 0.35
N CYS A 86 5.94 -16.86 0.01
CA CYS A 86 5.60 -16.02 -1.14
C CYS A 86 5.70 -16.75 -2.48
N GLN A 87 6.68 -17.63 -2.66
CA GLN A 87 6.84 -18.44 -3.88
C GLN A 87 5.71 -19.46 -4.02
N LYS A 88 5.30 -20.08 -2.92
CA LYS A 88 4.17 -21.04 -2.89
C LYS A 88 2.84 -20.35 -3.20
N ALA A 89 2.68 -19.10 -2.77
CA ALA A 89 1.48 -18.29 -2.98
C ALA A 89 1.50 -17.49 -4.30
N CYS A 90 2.48 -17.71 -5.17
CA CYS A 90 2.57 -17.02 -6.45
C CYS A 90 1.41 -17.39 -7.36
N THR A 91 0.65 -16.41 -7.85
CA THR A 91 -0.52 -16.63 -8.72
C THR A 91 -0.14 -17.33 -10.03
N LEU A 92 1.08 -17.10 -10.55
CA LEU A 92 1.58 -17.76 -11.76
C LEU A 92 1.68 -19.28 -11.61
N SER A 93 1.82 -19.80 -10.38
CA SER A 93 1.86 -21.25 -10.12
C SER A 93 0.58 -21.99 -10.52
N ARG A 94 -0.53 -21.26 -10.73
CA ARG A 94 -1.77 -21.85 -11.28
C ARG A 94 -1.66 -22.23 -12.75
N LEU A 95 -0.70 -21.67 -13.49
CA LEU A 95 -0.46 -21.94 -14.91
C LEU A 95 0.80 -22.79 -15.16
N GLY A 96 1.59 -23.04 -14.12
CA GLY A 96 2.85 -23.77 -14.25
C GLY A 96 3.74 -23.58 -13.02
N GLU A 97 4.99 -23.18 -13.24
CA GLU A 97 5.92 -22.90 -12.16
C GLU A 97 5.84 -21.43 -11.71
N GLY A 98 5.66 -21.19 -10.40
CA GLY A 98 5.73 -19.85 -9.82
C GLY A 98 7.10 -19.20 -10.01
N VAL A 99 7.17 -17.89 -9.79
CA VAL A 99 8.44 -17.15 -9.81
C VAL A 99 9.34 -17.63 -8.67
N ARG A 100 10.62 -17.86 -8.97
CA ARG A 100 11.65 -18.31 -8.00
C ARG A 100 12.13 -17.15 -7.12
N VAL A 101 11.23 -16.68 -6.25
CA VAL A 101 11.44 -15.49 -5.42
C VAL A 101 12.73 -15.56 -4.60
N ARG A 102 13.04 -16.73 -4.04
CA ARG A 102 14.25 -16.94 -3.23
C ARG A 102 15.54 -16.72 -4.02
N ASP A 103 15.58 -17.15 -5.28
CA ASP A 103 16.74 -16.93 -6.13
C ASP A 103 16.87 -15.48 -6.55
N LEU A 104 15.74 -14.76 -6.70
CA LEU A 104 15.73 -13.33 -6.95
C LEU A 104 16.18 -12.53 -5.72
N GLU A 105 15.78 -12.92 -4.50
CA GLU A 105 16.32 -12.34 -3.27
C GLU A 105 17.85 -12.48 -3.20
N LEU A 106 18.37 -13.65 -3.59
CA LEU A 106 19.82 -13.86 -3.67
C LEU A 106 20.48 -12.99 -4.75
N ALA A 107 19.83 -12.85 -5.91
CA ALA A 107 20.32 -11.96 -6.97
C ALA A 107 20.34 -10.49 -6.49
N CYS A 108 19.33 -10.05 -5.74
CA CYS A 108 19.33 -8.74 -5.09
C CYS A 108 20.53 -8.58 -4.13
N ALA A 109 20.85 -9.60 -3.34
CA ALA A 109 21.98 -9.56 -2.42
C ALA A 109 23.32 -9.46 -3.16
N LEU A 110 23.48 -10.27 -4.22
CA LEU A 110 24.74 -10.34 -5.00
C LEU A 110 24.97 -9.12 -5.88
N TYR A 111 23.91 -8.65 -6.56
CA TYR A 111 24.03 -7.67 -7.65
C TYR A 111 23.52 -6.28 -7.28
N GLY A 112 22.79 -6.14 -6.16
CA GLY A 112 22.24 -4.88 -5.69
C GLY A 112 23.25 -3.92 -5.09
N GLY A 113 24.47 -4.40 -4.83
CA GLY A 113 25.52 -3.63 -4.19
C GLY A 113 25.26 -3.35 -2.70
N PRO A 114 26.18 -2.65 -2.02
CA PRO A 114 26.01 -2.35 -0.61
C PRO A 114 24.77 -1.49 -0.35
N ALA A 115 24.24 -1.56 0.85
CA ALA A 115 23.21 -0.63 1.29
C ALA A 115 23.75 0.79 1.12
N GLY A 116 23.09 1.60 0.27
CA GLY A 116 23.46 3.00 0.16
C GLY A 116 23.26 3.65 1.52
N GLY A 117 24.32 4.21 2.09
CA GLY A 117 24.21 4.98 3.33
C GLY A 117 23.14 6.07 3.14
N SER A 118 22.30 6.26 4.14
CA SER A 118 21.33 7.35 4.10
C SER A 118 22.09 8.66 3.88
N ARG A 119 21.79 9.38 2.79
CA ARG A 119 22.35 10.72 2.55
C ARG A 119 21.86 11.74 3.58
N PHE A 120 20.84 11.37 4.34
CA PHE A 120 20.28 12.20 5.39
C PHE A 120 20.81 11.71 6.74
N LEU A 121 21.30 12.65 7.54
CA LEU A 121 21.62 12.39 8.94
C LEU A 121 20.33 11.94 9.64
N ILE A 122 20.36 10.77 10.25
CA ILE A 122 19.25 10.30 11.07
C ILE A 122 19.15 11.25 12.29
N PRO A 123 18.02 11.95 12.48
CA PRO A 123 17.86 12.83 13.63
C PRO A 123 18.05 12.04 14.92
N ARG A 124 18.94 12.54 15.79
CA ARG A 124 19.19 11.92 17.09
C ARG A 124 17.99 12.12 18.00
N LYS A 125 17.46 11.04 18.51
CA LYS A 125 16.49 11.06 19.61
C LYS A 125 17.25 10.85 20.92
N ASN A 126 17.00 11.72 21.91
CA ASN A 126 17.65 11.64 23.21
C ASN A 126 16.91 10.63 24.12
N LYS A 127 16.77 9.40 23.63
CA LYS A 127 16.15 8.30 24.34
C LYS A 127 16.99 7.04 24.15
N LYS A 128 17.14 6.31 25.26
CA LYS A 128 17.92 5.09 25.36
C LYS A 128 16.99 3.89 25.29
N VAL A 129 17.29 2.95 24.40
CA VAL A 129 16.56 1.69 24.26
C VAL A 129 17.51 0.52 24.51
N LEU A 130 17.08 -0.39 25.37
CA LEU A 130 17.77 -1.64 25.62
C LEU A 130 17.17 -2.74 24.75
N VAL A 131 18.01 -3.58 24.17
CA VAL A 131 17.59 -4.79 23.44
C VAL A 131 18.33 -5.97 24.04
N ALA A 132 17.57 -6.99 24.47
CA ALA A 132 18.13 -8.18 25.09
C ALA A 132 17.82 -9.46 24.29
N GLY A 133 18.86 -10.26 24.06
CA GLY A 133 18.78 -11.54 23.35
C GLY A 133 19.98 -11.80 22.45
N ASP A 134 20.16 -13.04 22.04
CA ASP A 134 21.37 -13.51 21.35
C ASP A 134 21.16 -13.78 19.85
N GLY A 135 19.91 -13.78 19.40
CA GLY A 135 19.58 -14.18 18.03
C GLY A 135 19.28 -13.01 17.09
N ILE A 136 18.77 -13.38 15.91
CA ILE A 136 18.39 -12.43 14.86
C ILE A 136 17.21 -11.53 15.24
N PHE A 137 16.38 -11.94 16.22
CA PHE A 137 15.33 -11.08 16.76
C PHE A 137 15.92 -9.80 17.36
N ALA A 138 16.86 -9.96 18.30
CA ALA A 138 17.49 -8.81 18.94
C ALA A 138 18.27 -7.96 17.93
N LEU A 139 19.02 -8.59 17.02
CA LEU A 139 19.77 -7.89 15.98
C LEU A 139 18.84 -7.06 15.08
N ALA A 140 17.69 -7.60 14.70
CA ALA A 140 16.68 -6.87 13.90
C ALA A 140 16.03 -5.73 14.69
N CYS A 141 15.72 -5.91 15.98
CA CYS A 141 15.25 -4.84 16.86
C CYS A 141 16.25 -3.70 16.94
N CYS A 142 17.53 -4.02 17.12
CA CYS A 142 18.62 -3.02 17.14
C CYS A 142 18.63 -2.17 15.87
N ARG A 143 18.50 -2.83 14.71
CA ARG A 143 18.48 -2.12 13.43
C ARG A 143 17.26 -1.22 13.30
N GLU A 144 16.07 -1.72 13.60
CA GLU A 144 14.81 -0.95 13.45
C GLU A 144 14.82 0.30 14.34
N LEU A 145 15.26 0.17 15.60
CA LEU A 145 15.34 1.27 16.55
C LEU A 145 16.47 2.25 16.21
N GLY A 146 17.63 1.72 15.82
CA GLY A 146 18.77 2.53 15.39
C GLY A 146 18.44 3.41 14.19
N LYS A 147 17.71 2.89 13.19
CA LYS A 147 17.21 3.68 12.03
C LYS A 147 16.24 4.80 12.41
N LYS A 148 15.60 4.70 13.55
CA LYS A 148 14.72 5.76 14.08
C LYS A 148 15.47 6.81 14.90
N GLY A 149 16.80 6.67 15.07
CA GLY A 149 17.69 7.61 15.72
C GLY A 149 17.80 7.43 17.24
N TYR A 150 17.30 6.34 17.79
CA TYR A 150 17.48 5.99 19.19
C TYR A 150 18.91 5.57 19.49
N GLU A 151 19.32 5.69 20.75
CA GLU A 151 20.54 5.10 21.28
C GLU A 151 20.21 3.69 21.77
N VAL A 152 20.77 2.69 21.08
CA VAL A 152 20.43 1.28 21.32
C VAL A 152 21.56 0.57 22.02
N HIS A 153 21.28 -0.08 23.13
CA HIS A 153 22.21 -0.92 23.87
C HIS A 153 21.78 -2.39 23.74
N TRP A 154 22.59 -3.16 23.04
CA TRP A 154 22.32 -4.58 22.80
C TRP A 154 22.99 -5.44 23.85
N HIS A 155 22.22 -5.99 24.77
CA HIS A 155 22.63 -6.92 25.81
C HIS A 155 22.61 -8.35 25.26
N THR A 156 23.79 -8.95 25.11
CA THR A 156 23.91 -10.23 24.42
C THR A 156 25.14 -11.02 24.86
N ALA A 157 25.06 -12.37 24.82
CA ALA A 157 26.20 -13.24 24.93
C ALA A 157 27.00 -13.39 23.61
N CYS A 158 26.43 -12.93 22.48
CA CYS A 158 27.10 -12.98 21.19
C CYS A 158 28.41 -12.18 21.20
N ALA A 159 29.47 -12.76 20.68
CA ALA A 159 30.81 -12.13 20.64
C ALA A 159 30.85 -10.92 19.68
N SER A 160 30.01 -10.87 18.67
CA SER A 160 29.98 -9.81 17.66
C SER A 160 28.57 -9.65 17.05
N PHE A 161 28.36 -8.57 16.28
CA PHE A 161 27.12 -8.41 15.49
C PHE A 161 26.94 -9.49 14.42
N GLN A 162 28.01 -10.10 13.95
CA GLN A 162 27.95 -11.16 12.93
C GLN A 162 27.57 -12.52 13.52
N ALA A 163 27.83 -12.78 14.80
CA ALA A 163 27.66 -14.08 15.40
C ALA A 163 26.29 -14.72 15.12
N PRO A 164 25.13 -14.06 15.28
CA PRO A 164 23.84 -14.67 15.00
C PRO A 164 23.65 -15.06 13.53
N LEU A 165 24.28 -14.35 12.60
CA LEU A 165 24.20 -14.64 11.16
C LEU A 165 25.10 -15.82 10.78
N LEU A 166 26.30 -15.90 11.35
CA LEU A 166 27.23 -17.01 11.16
C LEU A 166 26.67 -18.32 11.69
N GLU A 167 26.00 -18.30 12.84
CA GLU A 167 25.30 -19.47 13.42
C GLU A 167 24.19 -19.99 12.51
N LEU A 168 23.58 -19.11 11.69
CA LEU A 168 22.58 -19.48 10.70
C LEU A 168 23.18 -19.89 9.35
N GLY A 169 24.51 -20.00 9.27
CA GLY A 169 25.22 -20.55 8.11
C GLY A 169 25.61 -19.53 7.04
N LEU A 170 25.54 -18.22 7.31
CA LEU A 170 26.07 -17.22 6.39
C LEU A 170 27.62 -17.23 6.43
N SER A 171 28.24 -16.91 5.29
CA SER A 171 29.68 -16.64 5.30
C SER A 171 29.99 -15.30 6.01
N PRO A 172 31.23 -15.09 6.47
CA PRO A 172 31.62 -13.80 7.06
C PRO A 172 31.37 -12.60 6.12
N GLU A 173 31.54 -12.79 4.81
CA GLU A 173 31.32 -11.76 3.80
C GLU A 173 29.83 -11.46 3.63
N GLU A 174 28.98 -12.49 3.59
CA GLU A 174 27.51 -12.34 3.52
C GLU A 174 26.99 -11.64 4.78
N ALA A 175 27.46 -12.04 5.96
CA ALA A 175 27.10 -11.41 7.23
C ALA A 175 27.55 -9.95 7.29
N ALA A 176 28.77 -9.64 6.83
CA ALA A 176 29.26 -8.25 6.76
C ALA A 176 28.43 -7.39 5.79
N ALA A 177 28.01 -7.96 4.66
CA ALA A 177 27.16 -7.26 3.69
C ALA A 177 25.78 -6.92 4.27
N ASP A 178 25.12 -7.87 4.93
CA ASP A 178 23.83 -7.67 5.59
C ASP A 178 23.90 -6.64 6.75
N LEU A 179 25.05 -6.53 7.41
CA LEU A 179 25.29 -5.61 8.51
C LEU A 179 25.91 -4.27 8.06
N SER A 180 26.07 -4.03 6.77
CA SER A 180 26.79 -2.85 6.25
C SER A 180 26.24 -1.51 6.75
N GLU A 181 24.93 -1.39 7.01
CA GLU A 181 24.33 -0.17 7.55
C GLU A 181 24.52 0.02 9.06
N PHE A 182 24.88 -1.03 9.82
CA PHE A 182 25.00 -0.97 11.28
C PHE A 182 26.08 0.00 11.73
N SER A 183 27.14 0.18 10.96
CA SER A 183 28.21 1.14 11.25
C SER A 183 27.75 2.59 11.31
N THR A 184 26.58 2.90 10.70
CA THR A 184 25.98 4.25 10.70
C THR A 184 24.97 4.45 11.82
N LEU A 185 24.61 3.39 12.52
CA LEU A 185 23.60 3.38 13.58
C LEU A 185 24.23 3.52 14.96
N ARG A 186 23.51 4.11 15.90
CA ARG A 186 23.94 4.26 17.30
C ARG A 186 23.62 3.01 18.10
N ILE A 187 24.32 1.91 17.82
CA ILE A 187 24.13 0.63 18.48
C ILE A 187 25.42 0.25 19.22
N THR A 188 25.31 0.04 20.52
CA THR A 188 26.41 -0.42 21.36
C THR A 188 26.11 -1.85 21.80
N ARG A 189 27.05 -2.77 21.54
CA ARG A 189 26.98 -4.15 22.06
C ARG A 189 27.54 -4.17 23.48
N GLU A 190 26.78 -4.78 24.39
CA GLU A 190 27.20 -4.97 25.78
C GLU A 190 27.13 -6.46 26.13
N ALA A 191 28.21 -6.98 26.72
CA ALA A 191 28.27 -8.41 27.05
C ALA A 191 27.29 -8.77 28.18
N ALA A 192 26.56 -9.87 28.00
CA ALA A 192 25.54 -10.33 28.94
C ALA A 192 26.02 -10.60 30.36
N GLU A 193 27.33 -10.92 30.52
CA GLU A 193 27.97 -11.11 31.82
C GLU A 193 27.82 -9.91 32.77
N LYS A 194 27.71 -8.70 32.22
CA LYS A 194 27.51 -7.46 32.99
C LYS A 194 26.11 -7.36 33.62
N PHE A 195 25.17 -8.18 33.18
CA PHE A 195 23.75 -8.09 33.55
C PHE A 195 23.26 -9.41 34.19
N PHE A 196 24.19 -10.25 34.60
CA PHE A 196 23.84 -11.51 35.27
C PHE A 196 23.08 -11.23 36.57
N GLY A 197 21.84 -11.74 36.66
CA GLY A 197 20.96 -11.53 37.81
C GLY A 197 20.06 -10.29 37.74
N GLU A 198 20.14 -9.47 36.70
CA GLU A 198 19.18 -8.38 36.48
C GLU A 198 17.79 -8.93 36.08
N THR A 199 16.76 -8.24 36.56
CA THR A 199 15.36 -8.53 36.25
C THR A 199 14.83 -7.64 35.12
N LEU A 200 13.63 -7.94 34.61
CA LEU A 200 12.95 -7.09 33.64
C LEU A 200 12.61 -5.72 34.24
N GLU A 201 12.38 -5.65 35.56
CA GLU A 201 12.17 -4.40 36.29
C GLU A 201 13.44 -3.55 36.35
N ASP A 202 14.62 -4.17 36.47
CA ASP A 202 15.89 -3.45 36.46
C ASP A 202 16.14 -2.83 35.08
N TRP A 203 15.84 -3.55 34.00
CA TRP A 203 15.89 -3.01 32.63
C TRP A 203 14.88 -1.88 32.43
N SER A 204 13.66 -2.04 32.94
CA SER A 204 12.62 -1.00 32.88
C SER A 204 13.06 0.32 33.50
N ARG A 205 13.87 0.28 34.56
CA ARG A 205 14.38 1.49 35.25
C ARG A 205 15.57 2.13 34.53
N ARG A 206 16.32 1.35 33.74
CA ARG A 206 17.60 1.78 33.13
C ARG A 206 17.46 2.34 31.71
N ALA A 207 16.35 2.08 31.07
CA ALA A 207 16.09 2.51 29.69
C ALA A 207 14.71 3.14 29.57
N ASP A 208 14.54 4.05 28.61
CA ASP A 208 13.24 4.65 28.30
C ASP A 208 12.26 3.60 27.75
N ALA A 209 12.78 2.59 27.06
CA ALA A 209 12.07 1.39 26.63
C ALA A 209 13.05 0.23 26.44
N PHE A 210 12.54 -1.00 26.43
CA PHE A 210 13.36 -2.15 26.09
C PHE A 210 12.60 -3.16 25.22
N CYS A 211 13.35 -3.84 24.35
CA CYS A 211 12.85 -4.98 23.58
C CYS A 211 13.58 -6.24 24.05
N VAL A 212 12.83 -7.33 24.20
CA VAL A 212 13.38 -8.59 24.67
C VAL A 212 12.96 -9.73 23.75
N SER A 213 13.92 -10.61 23.43
CA SER A 213 13.64 -11.82 22.65
C SER A 213 12.58 -12.67 23.33
N PRO A 214 11.61 -13.23 22.59
CA PRO A 214 10.48 -13.96 23.19
C PRO A 214 10.86 -15.09 24.13
N GLU A 215 11.97 -15.77 23.86
CA GLU A 215 12.49 -16.88 24.68
C GLU A 215 13.01 -16.46 26.06
N LEU A 216 13.24 -15.16 26.26
CA LEU A 216 13.68 -14.60 27.54
C LEU A 216 12.53 -14.01 28.37
N VAL A 217 11.29 -14.10 27.89
CA VAL A 217 10.12 -13.56 28.57
C VAL A 217 9.52 -14.62 29.50
N PHE A 218 9.72 -14.42 30.80
CA PHE A 218 9.15 -15.24 31.84
C PHE A 218 8.17 -14.39 32.68
N GLY A 219 6.92 -14.34 32.28
CA GLY A 219 5.87 -13.56 32.95
C GLY A 219 5.44 -12.30 32.21
N ARG A 220 4.88 -11.34 32.97
CA ARG A 220 4.37 -10.08 32.40
C ARG A 220 5.51 -9.09 32.22
N LEU A 221 5.56 -8.46 31.03
CA LEU A 221 6.49 -7.36 30.80
C LEU A 221 6.05 -6.08 31.50
N PRO A 222 6.98 -5.26 32.01
CA PRO A 222 6.72 -3.89 32.41
C PRO A 222 6.12 -3.06 31.25
N GLU A 223 5.53 -1.90 31.57
CA GLU A 223 4.84 -1.05 30.60
C GLU A 223 5.74 -0.59 29.44
N ASN A 224 7.01 -0.36 29.70
CA ASN A 224 8.01 0.05 28.70
C ASN A 224 8.78 -1.12 28.07
N GLY A 225 8.34 -2.36 28.30
CA GLY A 225 8.93 -3.58 27.78
C GLY A 225 8.12 -4.17 26.63
N PHE A 226 8.82 -4.57 25.56
CA PHE A 226 8.17 -5.05 24.33
C PHE A 226 8.83 -6.32 23.81
N THR A 227 8.00 -7.20 23.24
CA THR A 227 8.43 -8.41 22.55
C THR A 227 7.52 -8.66 21.36
N GLY A 228 7.88 -9.61 20.52
CA GLY A 228 7.02 -10.09 19.43
C GLY A 228 6.54 -11.50 19.66
N PRO A 229 5.65 -12.04 18.82
CA PRO A 229 5.27 -13.43 18.88
C PRO A 229 6.47 -14.34 18.62
N ALA A 230 6.52 -15.46 19.32
CA ALA A 230 7.57 -16.47 19.10
C ALA A 230 7.44 -17.09 17.70
N GLY A 231 8.54 -17.14 16.98
CA GLY A 231 8.63 -17.72 15.64
C GLY A 231 9.79 -18.68 15.51
N LYS A 232 9.65 -19.70 14.67
CA LYS A 232 10.71 -20.69 14.39
C LYS A 232 11.46 -20.39 13.09
N GLU A 233 10.78 -19.76 12.12
CA GLU A 233 11.37 -19.46 10.82
C GLU A 233 11.91 -18.03 10.80
N THR A 234 13.02 -17.83 10.13
CA THR A 234 13.72 -16.54 10.01
C THR A 234 12.79 -15.37 9.67
N VAL A 235 11.92 -15.53 8.67
CA VAL A 235 11.02 -14.48 8.21
C VAL A 235 10.02 -14.07 9.29
N TRP A 236 9.54 -15.01 10.11
CA TRP A 236 8.65 -14.74 11.23
C TRP A 236 9.36 -14.05 12.38
N ILE A 237 10.60 -14.48 12.67
CA ILE A 237 11.44 -13.86 13.72
C ILE A 237 11.71 -12.38 13.35
N LEU A 238 12.06 -12.11 12.10
CA LEU A 238 12.28 -10.74 11.62
C LEU A 238 11.00 -9.88 11.68
N ALA A 239 9.85 -10.46 11.34
CA ALA A 239 8.56 -9.77 11.44
C ALA A 239 8.18 -9.47 12.90
N ALA A 240 8.40 -10.42 13.81
CA ALA A 240 8.19 -10.26 15.25
C ALA A 240 9.09 -9.16 15.84
N ALA A 241 10.36 -9.11 15.44
CA ALA A 241 11.30 -8.09 15.87
C ALA A 241 10.87 -6.68 15.41
N ARG A 242 10.41 -6.55 14.16
CA ARG A 242 9.86 -5.28 13.68
C ARG A 242 8.62 -4.85 14.47
N TYR A 243 7.74 -5.78 14.77
CA TYR A 243 6.56 -5.51 15.59
C TYR A 243 6.94 -4.99 16.97
N ALA A 244 7.85 -5.66 17.68
CA ALA A 244 8.34 -5.21 18.98
C ALA A 244 8.99 -3.82 18.90
N ALA A 245 9.83 -3.58 17.90
CA ALA A 245 10.47 -2.28 17.68
C ALA A 245 9.45 -1.16 17.35
N MET A 246 8.36 -1.48 16.64
CA MET A 246 7.29 -0.53 16.36
C MET A 246 6.48 -0.19 17.62
N GLN A 247 6.20 -1.17 18.48
CA GLN A 247 5.56 -0.93 19.78
C GLN A 247 6.41 -0.01 20.64
N ALA A 248 7.72 -0.31 20.77
CA ALA A 248 8.65 0.53 21.52
C ALA A 248 8.72 1.96 20.95
N ASP A 249 8.78 2.12 19.63
CA ASP A 249 8.80 3.45 19.00
C ASP A 249 7.52 4.24 19.28
N ARG A 250 6.33 3.62 19.21
CA ARG A 250 5.06 4.30 19.55
C ARG A 250 5.04 4.73 21.00
N TYR A 251 5.40 3.85 21.91
CA TYR A 251 5.49 4.15 23.34
C TYR A 251 6.43 5.34 23.58
N LEU A 252 7.62 5.31 23.00
CA LEU A 252 8.61 6.37 23.15
C LEU A 252 8.16 7.72 22.56
N GLN A 253 7.22 7.71 21.64
CA GLN A 253 6.58 8.92 21.07
C GLN A 253 5.34 9.35 21.85
N GLY A 254 4.98 8.67 22.94
CA GLY A 254 3.78 8.97 23.74
C GLY A 254 2.47 8.51 23.09
N ALA A 255 2.55 7.63 22.07
CA ALA A 255 1.38 7.02 21.44
C ALA A 255 1.13 5.61 22.03
N SER A 256 -0.15 5.19 22.12
CA SER A 256 -0.45 3.84 22.58
C SER A 256 0.17 2.80 21.65
N PRO A 257 0.91 1.80 22.17
CA PRO A 257 1.34 0.64 21.42
C PRO A 257 0.17 -0.29 21.07
N GLU A 258 -0.95 -0.18 21.76
CA GLU A 258 -2.16 -0.95 21.47
C GLU A 258 -2.71 -0.62 20.09
N GLY A 259 -3.31 -1.60 19.43
CA GLY A 259 -3.86 -1.45 18.06
C GLY A 259 -2.85 -1.61 16.94
N LEU A 260 -1.59 -1.93 17.22
CA LEU A 260 -0.69 -2.49 16.22
C LEU A 260 -1.08 -3.96 15.98
N GLU A 261 -1.28 -4.32 14.73
CA GLU A 261 -1.53 -5.72 14.38
C GLU A 261 -0.24 -6.53 14.46
N GLU A 262 -0.31 -7.68 15.10
CA GLU A 262 0.78 -8.66 15.07
C GLU A 262 1.08 -9.14 13.65
N PRO A 263 2.33 -9.56 13.37
CA PRO A 263 2.66 -10.15 12.09
C PRO A 263 1.71 -11.31 11.77
N LYS A 264 1.04 -11.21 10.63
CA LYS A 264 0.10 -12.21 10.16
C LYS A 264 0.26 -12.44 8.67
N VAL A 265 -0.14 -13.60 8.22
CA VAL A 265 -0.31 -13.93 6.81
C VAL A 265 -1.78 -14.20 6.56
N TYR A 266 -2.22 -13.93 5.35
CA TYR A 266 -3.61 -14.12 4.96
C TYR A 266 -3.72 -14.45 3.47
N GLU A 267 -4.86 -14.98 3.08
CA GLU A 267 -5.18 -15.18 1.68
C GLU A 267 -5.54 -13.84 1.03
N SER A 268 -4.88 -13.52 -0.07
CA SER A 268 -5.14 -12.28 -0.80
C SER A 268 -6.52 -12.31 -1.47
N ARG A 269 -7.28 -11.25 -1.30
CA ARG A 269 -8.54 -11.00 -2.02
C ARG A 269 -8.32 -10.37 -3.39
N LEU A 270 -7.07 -10.07 -3.78
CA LEU A 270 -6.77 -9.44 -5.05
C LEU A 270 -7.26 -10.31 -6.21
N HIS A 271 -8.20 -9.81 -6.97
CA HIS A 271 -8.60 -10.46 -8.22
C HIS A 271 -7.49 -10.33 -9.27
N VAL A 272 -7.07 -11.44 -9.83
CA VAL A 272 -6.04 -11.50 -10.88
C VAL A 272 -6.55 -12.36 -12.03
N THR A 273 -6.77 -11.76 -13.19
CA THR A 273 -7.12 -12.47 -14.42
C THR A 273 -5.88 -13.09 -15.02
N LEU A 274 -5.96 -14.37 -15.34
CA LEU A 274 -4.90 -15.12 -16.01
C LEU A 274 -5.14 -15.31 -17.51
N ASP A 275 -6.22 -14.75 -18.03
CA ASP A 275 -6.59 -14.85 -19.44
C ASP A 275 -5.50 -14.21 -20.33
N GLY A 276 -5.08 -14.96 -21.34
CA GLY A 276 -4.02 -14.55 -22.26
C GLY A 276 -2.59 -14.66 -21.68
N ILE A 277 -2.43 -15.12 -20.43
CA ILE A 277 -1.12 -15.39 -19.84
C ILE A 277 -0.74 -16.84 -20.11
N THR A 278 0.38 -17.05 -20.77
CA THR A 278 0.93 -18.38 -20.99
C THR A 278 1.83 -18.77 -19.83
N GLY A 279 1.59 -19.95 -19.26
CA GLY A 279 2.48 -20.52 -18.26
C GLY A 279 3.87 -20.79 -18.85
N SER A 280 4.90 -20.47 -18.11
CA SER A 280 6.29 -20.70 -18.50
C SER A 280 7.02 -21.49 -17.41
N ARG A 281 8.09 -22.18 -17.82
CA ARG A 281 8.97 -22.83 -16.85
C ARG A 281 9.88 -21.81 -16.17
N ALA A 282 10.26 -22.09 -14.95
CA ALA A 282 11.25 -21.30 -14.24
C ALA A 282 12.61 -21.35 -14.96
N VAL A 283 13.32 -20.22 -14.91
CA VAL A 283 14.69 -20.16 -15.41
C VAL A 283 15.57 -21.01 -14.49
N THR A 284 16.21 -22.02 -15.05
CA THR A 284 17.06 -22.94 -14.28
C THR A 284 18.52 -22.71 -14.65
N GLY A 285 19.38 -22.64 -13.62
CA GLY A 285 20.83 -22.59 -13.76
C GLY A 285 21.49 -23.61 -12.82
N GLN A 286 22.71 -24.00 -13.12
CA GLN A 286 23.55 -24.73 -12.17
C GLN A 286 24.05 -23.73 -11.12
N GLY A 287 23.47 -23.76 -9.91
CA GLY A 287 23.83 -22.86 -8.83
C GLY A 287 23.06 -21.53 -8.84
N THR A 288 23.76 -20.45 -8.53
CA THR A 288 23.18 -19.09 -8.44
C THR A 288 22.88 -18.54 -9.83
N LEU A 289 21.74 -17.86 -9.99
CA LEU A 289 21.39 -17.20 -11.26
C LEU A 289 22.38 -16.09 -11.61
N THR A 290 22.77 -15.99 -12.87
CA THR A 290 23.49 -14.81 -13.38
C THR A 290 22.55 -13.59 -13.40
N ARG A 291 23.08 -12.41 -13.66
CA ARG A 291 22.27 -11.19 -13.78
C ARG A 291 21.19 -11.31 -14.86
N GLU A 292 21.58 -11.85 -16.01
CA GLU A 292 20.70 -12.05 -17.15
C GLU A 292 19.60 -13.07 -16.83
N MET A 293 19.97 -14.20 -16.24
CA MET A 293 19.02 -15.24 -15.83
C MET A 293 18.07 -14.74 -14.75
N ALA A 294 18.55 -13.95 -13.80
CA ALA A 294 17.71 -13.35 -12.77
C ALA A 294 16.73 -12.33 -13.37
N ALA A 295 17.16 -11.52 -14.33
CA ALA A 295 16.29 -10.58 -15.02
C ALA A 295 15.23 -11.33 -15.86
N GLU A 296 15.58 -12.43 -16.51
CA GLU A 296 14.64 -13.29 -17.24
C GLU A 296 13.62 -13.96 -16.30
N GLU A 297 14.07 -14.51 -15.19
CA GLU A 297 13.18 -15.09 -14.16
C GLU A 297 12.25 -14.02 -13.57
N ALA A 298 12.75 -12.84 -13.27
CA ALA A 298 11.97 -11.73 -12.74
C ALA A 298 10.91 -11.23 -13.77
N ALA A 299 11.22 -11.28 -15.08
CA ALA A 299 10.29 -10.90 -16.14
C ALA A 299 9.08 -11.85 -16.26
N ARG A 300 9.14 -13.05 -15.69
CA ARG A 300 7.99 -13.96 -15.58
C ARG A 300 6.91 -13.44 -14.62
N CYS A 301 7.25 -12.50 -13.74
CA CYS A 301 6.28 -11.94 -12.80
C CYS A 301 5.17 -11.19 -13.55
N ILE A 302 3.94 -11.67 -13.42
CA ILE A 302 2.75 -11.10 -14.09
C ILE A 302 2.27 -9.79 -13.47
N GLN A 303 3.00 -9.23 -12.51
CA GLN A 303 2.68 -7.95 -11.85
C GLN A 303 1.22 -7.89 -11.36
N CYS A 304 0.79 -8.92 -10.61
CA CYS A 304 -0.58 -9.13 -10.15
C CYS A 304 -1.29 -7.83 -9.75
N GLN A 305 -2.38 -7.52 -10.43
CA GLN A 305 -3.23 -6.36 -10.17
C GLN A 305 -4.61 -6.57 -10.79
N CYS A 306 -5.64 -5.98 -10.18
CA CYS A 306 -6.96 -5.94 -10.77
C CYS A 306 -7.13 -4.66 -11.62
N LEU A 307 -7.42 -4.82 -12.91
CA LEU A 307 -7.64 -3.73 -13.87
C LEU A 307 -8.86 -3.97 -14.76
N GLU A 308 -9.74 -4.91 -14.43
CA GLU A 308 -10.84 -5.34 -15.29
C GLU A 308 -11.74 -4.17 -15.71
N CYS A 309 -12.11 -3.32 -14.77
CA CYS A 309 -12.89 -2.12 -15.06
C CYS A 309 -12.14 -1.09 -15.92
N VAL A 310 -10.80 -1.01 -15.80
CA VAL A 310 -9.98 -0.07 -16.57
C VAL A 310 -9.77 -0.57 -18.00
N LYS A 311 -9.56 -1.89 -18.19
CA LYS A 311 -9.39 -2.49 -19.53
C LYS A 311 -10.59 -2.22 -20.43
N GLY A 312 -11.80 -2.25 -19.89
CA GLY A 312 -13.05 -2.05 -20.62
C GLY A 312 -13.53 -0.61 -20.72
N CYS A 313 -12.84 0.38 -20.14
CA CYS A 313 -13.34 1.74 -20.05
C CYS A 313 -12.32 2.77 -20.55
N VAL A 314 -12.54 3.32 -21.74
CA VAL A 314 -11.69 4.35 -22.37
C VAL A 314 -11.57 5.59 -21.46
N TYR A 315 -12.64 5.99 -20.79
CA TYR A 315 -12.63 7.10 -19.83
C TYR A 315 -11.62 6.86 -18.69
N LEU A 316 -11.63 5.68 -18.02
CA LEU A 316 -10.68 5.35 -16.95
C LEU A 316 -9.24 5.27 -17.45
N GLN A 317 -9.03 4.84 -18.70
CA GLN A 317 -7.71 4.81 -19.33
C GLN A 317 -7.21 6.24 -19.61
N GLU A 318 -8.04 7.10 -20.18
CA GLU A 318 -7.70 8.49 -20.50
C GLU A 318 -7.32 9.29 -19.24
N PHE A 319 -8.14 9.19 -18.21
CA PHE A 319 -7.84 9.84 -16.93
C PHE A 319 -6.73 9.13 -16.13
N LYS A 320 -6.23 7.97 -16.59
CA LYS A 320 -5.21 7.16 -15.87
C LYS A 320 -5.63 6.86 -14.43
N ARG A 321 -6.89 6.54 -14.23
CA ARG A 321 -7.50 6.31 -12.91
C ARG A 321 -8.09 4.90 -12.81
N ASN A 322 -8.26 4.48 -11.59
CA ASN A 322 -9.10 3.33 -11.25
C ASN A 322 -10.21 3.81 -10.31
N PRO A 323 -11.34 3.09 -10.24
CA PRO A 323 -12.50 3.51 -9.46
C PRO A 323 -12.20 3.81 -7.98
N ARG A 324 -11.34 3.02 -7.34
CA ARG A 324 -10.97 3.22 -5.93
C ARG A 324 -10.18 4.51 -5.68
N GLY A 325 -9.24 4.83 -6.56
CA GLY A 325 -8.52 6.11 -6.50
C GLY A 325 -9.43 7.28 -6.84
N ALA A 326 -10.25 7.11 -7.88
CA ALA A 326 -11.17 8.14 -8.33
C ALA A 326 -12.22 8.53 -7.27
N ILE A 327 -12.78 7.57 -6.53
CA ILE A 327 -13.77 7.89 -5.46
C ILE A 327 -13.16 8.76 -4.36
N ARG A 328 -11.88 8.56 -4.01
CA ARG A 328 -11.16 9.39 -3.03
C ARG A 328 -10.95 10.82 -3.55
N GLU A 329 -10.55 10.93 -4.81
CA GLU A 329 -10.41 12.24 -5.47
C GLU A 329 -11.75 12.99 -5.52
N ILE A 330 -12.83 12.29 -5.85
CA ILE A 330 -14.20 12.83 -5.88
C ILE A 330 -14.62 13.27 -4.48
N TYR A 331 -14.43 12.44 -3.48
CA TYR A 331 -14.76 12.76 -2.09
C TYR A 331 -14.02 14.02 -1.61
N ASN A 332 -12.72 14.09 -1.86
CA ASN A 332 -11.91 15.26 -1.50
C ASN A 332 -12.36 16.50 -2.26
N ASN A 333 -12.63 16.38 -3.57
CA ASN A 333 -13.08 17.46 -4.43
C ASN A 333 -14.40 18.09 -3.95
N LEU A 334 -15.34 17.27 -3.51
CA LEU A 334 -16.64 17.73 -2.99
C LEU A 334 -16.51 18.39 -1.61
N SER A 335 -15.48 18.02 -0.84
CA SER A 335 -15.20 18.60 0.48
C SER A 335 -14.55 19.98 0.42
N ILE A 336 -14.03 20.41 -0.73
CA ILE A 336 -13.42 21.74 -0.90
C ILE A 336 -14.50 22.81 -0.82
N VAL A 337 -14.35 23.74 0.14
CA VAL A 337 -15.26 24.88 0.31
C VAL A 337 -14.90 26.01 -0.67
N MET A 338 -13.62 26.39 -0.70
CA MET A 338 -13.08 27.37 -1.63
C MET A 338 -11.79 26.84 -2.25
N GLY A 339 -11.64 26.97 -3.55
CA GLY A 339 -10.45 26.52 -4.29
C GLY A 339 -10.78 25.80 -5.58
N ASN A 340 -9.76 25.23 -6.19
CA ASN A 340 -9.88 24.53 -7.47
C ASN A 340 -10.44 23.13 -7.28
N HIS A 341 -11.56 22.85 -7.92
CA HIS A 341 -12.19 21.52 -7.97
C HIS A 341 -11.61 20.71 -9.13
N MET A 342 -10.40 20.18 -8.93
CA MET A 342 -9.63 19.50 -9.99
C MET A 342 -10.29 18.23 -10.54
N ALA A 343 -11.12 17.55 -9.75
CA ALA A 343 -11.82 16.35 -10.19
C ALA A 343 -13.15 16.61 -10.94
N ASN A 344 -13.51 17.87 -11.19
CA ASN A 344 -14.76 18.16 -11.91
C ASN A 344 -14.80 17.52 -13.31
N GLY A 345 -13.69 17.56 -14.04
CA GLY A 345 -13.57 16.89 -15.34
C GLY A 345 -13.75 15.39 -15.22
N LEU A 346 -13.12 14.76 -14.22
CA LEU A 346 -13.25 13.35 -13.93
C LEU A 346 -14.73 12.99 -13.61
N ILE A 347 -15.41 13.76 -12.78
CA ILE A 347 -16.81 13.53 -12.41
C ILE A 347 -17.73 13.64 -13.63
N ASN A 348 -17.54 14.67 -14.46
CA ASN A 348 -18.47 15.01 -15.53
C ASN A 348 -18.24 14.26 -16.85
N ALA A 349 -17.07 13.66 -17.05
CA ALA A 349 -16.76 12.93 -18.27
C ALA A 349 -17.22 11.46 -18.25
N CYS A 350 -17.75 10.94 -17.15
CA CYS A 350 -18.26 9.58 -17.08
C CYS A 350 -19.66 9.49 -17.72
N ASP A 351 -19.86 8.63 -18.72
CA ASP A 351 -21.17 8.44 -19.41
C ASP A 351 -22.18 7.61 -18.61
N GLU A 352 -21.82 7.15 -17.42
CA GLU A 352 -22.66 6.29 -16.56
C GLU A 352 -23.19 5.00 -17.24
N CYS A 353 -22.47 4.50 -18.24
CA CYS A 353 -22.90 3.33 -19.04
C CYS A 353 -22.92 2.01 -18.26
N GLY A 354 -22.32 1.93 -17.06
CA GLY A 354 -22.30 0.73 -16.21
C GLY A 354 -21.30 -0.36 -16.62
N GLN A 355 -20.58 -0.23 -17.72
CA GLN A 355 -19.65 -1.27 -18.21
C GLN A 355 -18.56 -1.61 -17.19
N CYS A 356 -18.00 -0.61 -16.49
CA CYS A 356 -17.00 -0.83 -15.46
C CYS A 356 -17.52 -1.63 -14.26
N LYS A 357 -18.82 -1.46 -13.91
CA LYS A 357 -19.50 -2.26 -12.89
C LYS A 357 -19.70 -3.70 -13.37
N ALA A 358 -20.15 -3.89 -14.60
CA ALA A 358 -20.38 -5.21 -15.18
C ALA A 358 -19.08 -6.02 -15.34
N ALA A 359 -17.96 -5.34 -15.66
CA ALA A 359 -16.63 -5.97 -15.76
C ALA A 359 -15.96 -6.20 -14.39
N CYS A 360 -16.44 -5.56 -13.32
CA CYS A 360 -15.82 -5.68 -12.01
C CYS A 360 -16.23 -7.00 -11.34
N PRO A 361 -15.26 -7.85 -10.91
CA PRO A 361 -15.58 -9.10 -10.23
C PRO A 361 -16.32 -8.90 -8.90
N GLU A 362 -16.13 -7.74 -8.28
CA GLU A 362 -16.77 -7.36 -7.00
C GLU A 362 -17.97 -6.42 -7.18
N GLY A 363 -18.35 -6.09 -8.41
CA GLY A 363 -19.51 -5.24 -8.71
C GLY A 363 -19.38 -3.77 -8.26
N PHE A 364 -18.17 -3.22 -8.19
CA PHE A 364 -17.96 -1.83 -7.79
C PHE A 364 -18.70 -0.84 -8.69
N ASP A 365 -19.66 -0.10 -8.13
CA ASP A 365 -20.53 0.82 -8.87
C ASP A 365 -19.94 2.25 -8.94
N TYR A 366 -19.00 2.43 -9.86
CA TYR A 366 -18.38 3.74 -10.10
C TYR A 366 -19.36 4.76 -10.74
N PRO A 367 -20.23 4.40 -11.69
CA PRO A 367 -21.26 5.28 -12.22
C PRO A 367 -22.14 5.92 -11.14
N ASP A 368 -22.54 5.16 -10.13
CA ASP A 368 -23.34 5.69 -9.02
C ASP A 368 -22.59 6.76 -8.21
N VAL A 369 -21.28 6.57 -8.01
CA VAL A 369 -20.41 7.59 -7.37
C VAL A 369 -20.43 8.89 -8.17
N CYS A 370 -20.27 8.82 -9.49
CA CYS A 370 -20.31 10.02 -10.35
C CYS A 370 -21.70 10.69 -10.31
N ARG A 371 -22.77 9.91 -10.32
CA ARG A 371 -24.15 10.42 -10.23
C ARG A 371 -24.43 11.16 -8.92
N ILE A 372 -24.01 10.56 -7.79
CA ILE A 372 -24.13 11.20 -6.46
C ILE A 372 -23.32 12.51 -6.44
N ALA A 373 -22.10 12.48 -6.96
CA ALA A 373 -21.23 13.65 -7.01
C ALA A 373 -21.87 14.78 -7.83
N ARG A 374 -22.36 14.51 -9.03
CA ARG A 374 -23.06 15.49 -9.89
C ARG A 374 -24.26 16.10 -9.19
N ARG A 375 -25.10 15.27 -8.57
CA ARG A 375 -26.26 15.74 -7.79
C ARG A 375 -25.82 16.70 -6.70
N THR A 376 -24.80 16.35 -5.93
CA THR A 376 -24.27 17.18 -4.86
C THR A 376 -23.68 18.49 -5.42
N MET A 377 -23.00 18.46 -6.56
CA MET A 377 -22.48 19.67 -7.21
C MET A 377 -23.60 20.63 -7.64
N VAL A 378 -24.71 20.10 -8.19
CA VAL A 378 -25.89 20.90 -8.52
C VAL A 378 -26.52 21.49 -7.27
N GLU A 379 -26.78 20.68 -6.26
CA GLU A 379 -27.41 21.10 -4.99
C GLU A 379 -26.59 22.16 -4.23
N THR A 380 -25.27 22.14 -4.39
CA THR A 380 -24.36 23.08 -3.73
C THR A 380 -23.97 24.27 -4.60
N GLY A 381 -24.46 24.36 -5.82
CA GLY A 381 -24.10 25.41 -6.79
C GLY A 381 -22.66 25.35 -7.27
N LYS A 382 -22.01 24.18 -7.14
CA LYS A 382 -20.59 23.94 -7.53
C LYS A 382 -20.46 23.22 -8.88
N MET A 383 -21.54 22.93 -9.57
CA MET A 383 -21.50 22.37 -10.91
C MET A 383 -20.90 23.40 -11.86
N PRO A 384 -19.79 23.08 -12.58
CA PRO A 384 -19.26 24.00 -13.58
C PRO A 384 -20.25 24.17 -14.73
N PRO A 385 -20.18 25.29 -15.47
CA PRO A 385 -20.96 25.44 -16.71
C PRO A 385 -20.68 24.26 -17.64
N SER A 386 -21.76 23.72 -18.22
CA SER A 386 -21.64 22.64 -19.20
C SER A 386 -21.06 23.18 -20.51
N ALA A 387 -20.26 22.38 -21.22
CA ALA A 387 -19.89 22.67 -22.60
C ALA A 387 -21.14 22.76 -23.52
N HIS A 388 -22.25 22.21 -23.08
CA HIS A 388 -23.54 22.21 -23.78
C HIS A 388 -24.53 23.22 -23.16
N GLU A 389 -24.07 24.15 -22.31
CA GLU A 389 -24.97 25.06 -21.60
C GLU A 389 -25.86 25.86 -22.56
N PHE A 390 -25.29 26.33 -23.67
CA PHE A 390 -26.02 27.02 -24.71
C PHE A 390 -27.16 26.14 -25.26
N ALA A 391 -26.85 24.90 -25.62
CA ALA A 391 -27.84 23.96 -26.16
C ALA A 391 -28.92 23.59 -25.12
N LEU A 392 -28.56 23.53 -23.83
CA LEU A 392 -29.50 23.27 -22.76
C LEU A 392 -30.44 24.46 -22.52
N LEU A 393 -29.93 25.69 -22.58
CA LEU A 393 -30.74 26.88 -22.49
C LEU A 393 -31.67 27.03 -23.70
N ASP A 394 -31.18 26.72 -24.90
CA ASP A 394 -31.95 26.68 -26.11
C ASP A 394 -33.08 25.60 -26.05
N GLN A 395 -32.77 24.45 -25.50
CA GLN A 395 -33.78 23.42 -25.26
C GLN A 395 -34.82 23.86 -24.22
N GLU A 396 -34.41 24.53 -23.14
CA GLU A 396 -35.35 25.04 -22.14
C GLU A 396 -36.25 26.11 -22.76
N PHE A 397 -35.72 26.99 -23.57
CA PHE A 397 -36.50 27.98 -24.32
C PHE A 397 -37.44 27.33 -25.30
N SER A 398 -36.96 26.30 -26.05
CA SER A 398 -37.77 25.54 -27.00
C SER A 398 -38.91 24.75 -26.36
N ASN A 399 -38.80 24.39 -25.07
CA ASN A 399 -39.84 23.77 -24.28
C ASN A 399 -40.76 24.79 -23.55
N GLY A 400 -40.51 26.09 -23.73
CA GLY A 400 -41.29 27.14 -23.13
C GLY A 400 -42.59 27.43 -23.88
N GLU A 401 -43.39 28.39 -23.36
CA GLU A 401 -44.68 28.73 -23.90
C GLU A 401 -44.64 29.25 -25.36
N ALA A 402 -43.50 29.71 -25.83
CA ALA A 402 -43.30 30.21 -27.20
C ALA A 402 -43.43 29.10 -28.26
N PHE A 403 -43.14 27.84 -27.88
CA PHE A 403 -43.08 26.68 -28.80
C PHE A 403 -44.04 25.55 -28.40
N LEU A 404 -45.17 25.88 -27.82
CA LEU A 404 -46.17 24.90 -27.45
C LEU A 404 -46.62 24.02 -28.62
N ALA A 405 -46.71 22.71 -28.39
CA ALA A 405 -47.36 21.81 -29.32
C ALA A 405 -48.83 22.23 -29.47
N ARG A 406 -49.28 22.52 -30.69
CA ARG A 406 -50.64 22.94 -30.99
C ARG A 406 -51.08 22.34 -32.31
N PRO A 407 -52.39 22.13 -32.49
CA PRO A 407 -52.92 21.76 -33.78
C PRO A 407 -52.56 22.78 -34.86
N GLN A 408 -52.42 22.31 -36.11
CA GLN A 408 -52.25 23.19 -37.24
C GLN A 408 -53.45 24.15 -37.30
N PRO A 409 -53.27 25.46 -37.61
CA PRO A 409 -54.35 26.42 -37.71
C PRO A 409 -55.49 25.90 -38.61
N GLY A 410 -56.71 25.94 -38.10
CA GLY A 410 -57.92 25.40 -38.79
C GLY A 410 -58.26 23.94 -38.54
N TYR A 411 -57.49 23.24 -37.70
CA TYR A 411 -57.74 21.86 -37.28
C TYR A 411 -57.85 21.76 -35.77
N GLU A 412 -58.91 21.13 -35.28
CA GLU A 412 -59.07 20.88 -33.83
C GLU A 412 -58.41 19.58 -33.37
N THR A 413 -58.19 18.65 -34.28
CA THR A 413 -57.59 17.34 -34.02
C THR A 413 -56.56 17.01 -35.09
N CYS A 414 -55.52 16.21 -34.73
CA CYS A 414 -54.54 15.72 -35.66
C CYS A 414 -54.43 14.18 -35.54
N ARG A 415 -54.25 13.53 -36.69
CA ARG A 415 -53.98 12.07 -36.75
C ARG A 415 -52.54 11.72 -36.45
N TYR A 416 -51.63 12.65 -36.70
CA TYR A 416 -50.18 12.47 -36.52
C TYR A 416 -49.62 13.64 -35.75
N LEU A 417 -48.76 13.35 -34.77
CA LEU A 417 -47.98 14.34 -34.07
C LEU A 417 -46.59 14.40 -34.73
N PHE A 418 -46.24 15.59 -35.18
CA PHE A 418 -44.86 15.84 -35.64
C PHE A 418 -44.01 16.27 -34.43
N PHE A 419 -42.99 15.49 -34.11
CA PHE A 419 -42.02 15.78 -33.06
C PHE A 419 -40.71 16.14 -33.71
N PRO A 420 -40.38 17.44 -33.85
CA PRO A 420 -39.20 17.88 -34.61
C PRO A 420 -37.84 17.59 -33.90
N GLY A 421 -37.90 17.25 -32.63
CA GLY A 421 -36.69 17.15 -31.80
C GLY A 421 -36.20 18.52 -31.33
N CYS A 422 -35.23 18.50 -30.38
CA CYS A 422 -34.77 19.71 -29.69
C CYS A 422 -34.08 20.72 -30.63
N GLN A 423 -33.45 20.27 -31.74
CA GLN A 423 -32.71 21.13 -32.66
C GLN A 423 -33.55 21.80 -33.74
N ALA A 424 -34.75 21.35 -33.98
CA ALA A 424 -35.60 21.88 -35.05
C ALA A 424 -36.61 22.94 -34.56
N ALA A 425 -36.60 23.22 -33.26
CA ALA A 425 -37.50 24.23 -32.66
C ALA A 425 -36.84 25.60 -32.52
N ALA A 426 -35.57 25.74 -32.89
CA ALA A 426 -34.80 26.97 -32.81
C ALA A 426 -34.81 27.76 -34.11
#